data_ed52121ca10f15f594aeebc87f9d5149
#
_entry.id   ed52121ca10f15f594aeebc87f9d5149
#
_cell.length_a   1.000
_cell.length_b   1.000
_cell.length_c   1.000
_cell.angle_alpha   90.00
_cell.angle_beta   90.00
_cell.angle_gamma   90.00
#
_symmetry.space_group_name_H-M   'P 1'
#
loop_
_entity.id
_entity.type
_entity.pdbx_description
1 polymer ?
#
loop_
_entity_poly.entity_id
_entity_poly.type
_entity_poly.pdbx_seq_one_letter_code
_entity_poly.pdbx_strand_id
1 'polypeptide(L)'
;MILLTFNIMIIEASTQSGVHLSDEERVRITESNTKSILRILDIHETKATFFIEISIIEKLHNIIKAISAQGHEIAFYNKNSDLHQVDEAKKNTEYLLHKSIKGIRQKDVRLNVNALKMLGFNYISNIDHAEILFPLKRLKRVCEIVEENGISIVPESISPYSQLPYNDFVFQALPMKYYQNMVFETLKNDEFVLIYLDAWQFTDIKKHQFKVPLYRRYNSGKKMEDKLEEFLSWMNEKEMATSRMKDYLF
;
A
#
# COMPACT_ATOMS: atom_id res chain seq x y z
N MET A 1 7.84 0.07 15.45
CA MET A 1 7.89 -0.80 14.24
C MET A 1 7.41 -0.06 13.00
N ILE A 2 8.07 -0.20 11.83
CA ILE A 2 7.56 0.36 10.57
C ILE A 2 6.91 -0.75 9.75
N LEU A 3 5.64 -0.54 9.38
CA LEU A 3 4.86 -1.43 8.52
C LEU A 3 4.75 -0.79 7.14
N LEU A 4 5.70 -1.12 6.24
CA LEU A 4 5.71 -0.58 4.89
C LEU A 4 4.80 -1.42 4.00
N THR A 5 3.85 -0.76 3.34
CA THR A 5 2.86 -1.43 2.50
C THR A 5 2.70 -0.77 1.14
N PHE A 6 2.35 -1.56 0.12
CA PHE A 6 2.14 -1.08 -1.24
C PHE A 6 0.77 -1.52 -1.73
N ASN A 7 -0.01 -0.59 -2.29
CA ASN A 7 -1.23 -0.90 -3.01
C ASN A 7 -0.90 -1.12 -4.49
N ILE A 8 -1.18 -2.30 -4.99
CA ILE A 8 -1.00 -2.67 -6.38
C ILE A 8 -2.35 -2.58 -7.08
N MET A 9 -2.54 -1.50 -7.82
CA MET A 9 -3.74 -1.21 -8.58
C MET A 9 -3.38 -0.68 -9.97
N ILE A 10 -4.31 -0.79 -10.90
CA ILE A 10 -4.16 -0.22 -12.23
C ILE A 10 -4.38 1.30 -12.17
N ILE A 11 -3.52 2.04 -12.89
CA ILE A 11 -3.73 3.48 -13.06
C ILE A 11 -4.96 3.71 -13.94
N GLU A 12 -5.95 4.44 -13.42
CA GLU A 12 -7.21 4.75 -14.12
C GLU A 12 -7.14 6.05 -14.95
N ALA A 13 -5.96 6.65 -15.08
CA ALA A 13 -5.81 7.90 -15.83
C ALA A 13 -5.91 7.67 -17.34
N SER A 14 -6.62 8.57 -18.04
CA SER A 14 -6.55 8.68 -19.49
C SER A 14 -5.24 9.36 -19.92
N THR A 15 -4.86 9.21 -21.20
CA THR A 15 -3.74 9.97 -21.76
C THR A 15 -4.16 11.43 -22.07
N GLN A 16 -3.19 12.31 -22.28
CA GLN A 16 -3.46 13.73 -22.63
C GLN A 16 -4.20 13.87 -23.96
N SER A 17 -4.02 12.91 -24.88
CA SER A 17 -4.77 12.82 -26.14
C SER A 17 -6.20 12.30 -25.97
N GLY A 18 -6.62 11.96 -24.75
CA GLY A 18 -7.94 11.37 -24.49
C GLY A 18 -8.04 9.89 -24.83
N VAL A 19 -6.99 9.28 -25.31
CA VAL A 19 -6.93 7.84 -25.59
C VAL A 19 -6.77 7.08 -24.27
N HIS A 20 -7.62 6.07 -24.07
CA HIS A 20 -7.43 5.13 -22.97
C HIS A 20 -6.42 4.06 -23.40
N LEU A 21 -5.44 3.79 -22.53
CA LEU A 21 -4.55 2.65 -22.73
C LEU A 21 -5.35 1.35 -22.69
N SER A 22 -4.88 0.33 -23.44
CA SER A 22 -5.44 -1.01 -23.33
C SER A 22 -5.20 -1.57 -21.91
N ASP A 23 -6.03 -2.53 -21.53
CA ASP A 23 -5.88 -3.20 -20.24
C ASP A 23 -4.50 -3.89 -20.12
N GLU A 24 -4.01 -4.48 -21.23
CA GLU A 24 -2.70 -5.12 -21.24
C GLU A 24 -1.56 -4.11 -21.01
N GLU A 25 -1.65 -2.90 -21.59
CA GLU A 25 -0.63 -1.87 -21.36
C GLU A 25 -0.65 -1.38 -19.91
N ARG A 26 -1.83 -1.21 -19.33
CA ARG A 26 -1.98 -0.83 -17.92
C ARG A 26 -1.40 -1.90 -16.99
N VAL A 27 -1.66 -3.17 -17.28
CA VAL A 27 -1.09 -4.31 -16.53
C VAL A 27 0.44 -4.30 -16.64
N ARG A 28 1.01 -4.14 -17.85
CA ARG A 28 2.46 -4.06 -18.05
C ARG A 28 3.10 -2.90 -17.27
N ILE A 29 2.46 -1.74 -17.23
CA ILE A 29 2.94 -0.60 -16.43
C ILE A 29 2.93 -0.96 -14.94
N THR A 30 1.83 -1.54 -14.45
CA THR A 30 1.72 -1.97 -13.04
C THR A 30 2.77 -3.01 -12.69
N GLU A 31 3.03 -4.00 -13.53
CA GLU A 31 4.11 -4.98 -13.34
C GLU A 31 5.49 -4.32 -13.32
N SER A 32 5.75 -3.39 -14.25
CA SER A 32 7.03 -2.67 -14.31
C SER A 32 7.29 -1.87 -13.03
N ASN A 33 6.29 -1.12 -12.58
CA ASN A 33 6.38 -0.35 -11.34
C ASN A 33 6.63 -1.27 -10.12
N THR A 34 5.90 -2.39 -10.05
CA THR A 34 6.07 -3.35 -8.96
C THR A 34 7.46 -3.98 -8.97
N LYS A 35 8.02 -4.28 -10.15
CA LYS A 35 9.41 -4.75 -10.28
C LYS A 35 10.43 -3.72 -9.80
N SER A 36 10.23 -2.43 -10.10
CA SER A 36 11.07 -1.36 -9.55
C SER A 36 11.03 -1.32 -8.02
N ILE A 37 9.83 -1.41 -7.44
CA ILE A 37 9.65 -1.47 -5.98
C ILE A 37 10.37 -2.68 -5.40
N LEU A 38 10.18 -3.87 -5.97
CA LEU A 38 10.81 -5.11 -5.50
C LEU A 38 12.33 -5.02 -5.53
N ARG A 39 12.91 -4.47 -6.61
CA ARG A 39 14.35 -4.24 -6.73
C ARG A 39 14.89 -3.33 -5.62
N ILE A 40 14.18 -2.24 -5.33
CA ILE A 40 14.57 -1.30 -4.28
C ILE A 40 14.51 -1.96 -2.90
N LEU A 41 13.43 -2.70 -2.61
CA LEU A 41 13.26 -3.42 -1.36
C LEU A 41 14.32 -4.51 -1.17
N ASP A 42 14.71 -5.20 -2.24
CA ASP A 42 15.75 -6.23 -2.22
C ASP A 42 17.13 -5.64 -1.88
N ILE A 43 17.51 -4.51 -2.52
CA ILE A 43 18.76 -3.79 -2.23
C ILE A 43 18.86 -3.39 -0.75
N HIS A 44 17.76 -3.04 -0.13
CA HIS A 44 17.70 -2.60 1.27
C HIS A 44 17.30 -3.72 2.24
N GLU A 45 17.21 -4.96 1.79
CA GLU A 45 16.81 -6.15 2.57
C GLU A 45 15.50 -5.96 3.36
N THR A 46 14.63 -5.07 2.88
CA THR A 46 13.38 -4.70 3.54
C THR A 46 12.22 -5.57 3.06
N LYS A 47 11.47 -6.15 4.01
CA LYS A 47 10.24 -6.89 3.68
C LYS A 47 9.02 -5.99 3.88
N ALA A 48 8.03 -6.15 2.99
CA ALA A 48 6.83 -5.32 2.95
C ALA A 48 5.57 -6.17 2.72
N THR A 49 4.41 -5.56 2.91
CA THR A 49 3.11 -6.15 2.57
C THR A 49 2.56 -5.51 1.30
N PHE A 50 2.17 -6.34 0.33
CA PHE A 50 1.59 -5.91 -0.94
C PHE A 50 0.10 -6.20 -0.95
N PHE A 51 -0.70 -5.16 -1.00
CA PHE A 51 -2.15 -5.22 -1.12
C PHE A 51 -2.54 -5.17 -2.60
N ILE A 52 -2.95 -6.32 -3.14
CA ILE A 52 -3.29 -6.46 -4.56
C ILE A 52 -4.78 -6.21 -4.76
N GLU A 53 -5.14 -5.32 -5.67
CA GLU A 53 -6.54 -5.07 -6.03
C GLU A 53 -7.17 -6.34 -6.61
N ILE A 54 -8.31 -6.75 -6.05
CA ILE A 54 -8.97 -8.02 -6.35
C ILE A 54 -9.34 -8.12 -7.84
N SER A 55 -9.84 -7.03 -8.43
CA SER A 55 -10.29 -7.01 -9.84
C SER A 55 -9.21 -7.29 -10.88
N ILE A 56 -7.92 -7.17 -10.51
CA ILE A 56 -6.78 -7.36 -11.42
C ILE A 56 -5.89 -8.55 -11.06
N ILE A 57 -6.21 -9.26 -10.01
CA ILE A 57 -5.32 -10.26 -9.42
C ILE A 57 -4.99 -11.39 -10.41
N GLU A 58 -5.96 -11.79 -11.22
CA GLU A 58 -5.76 -12.82 -12.24
C GLU A 58 -4.81 -12.39 -13.38
N LYS A 59 -4.75 -11.08 -13.66
CA LYS A 59 -3.86 -10.52 -14.68
C LYS A 59 -2.42 -10.37 -14.18
N LEU A 60 -2.18 -10.51 -12.87
CA LEU A 60 -0.89 -10.25 -12.20
C LEU A 60 -0.19 -11.51 -11.66
N HIS A 61 -0.54 -12.70 -12.10
CA HIS A 61 -0.02 -13.97 -11.55
C HIS A 61 1.51 -14.00 -11.45
N ASN A 62 2.22 -13.53 -12.48
CA ASN A 62 3.68 -13.56 -12.51
C ASN A 62 4.29 -12.63 -11.47
N ILE A 63 3.73 -11.41 -11.32
CA ILE A 63 4.23 -10.46 -10.34
C ILE A 63 3.90 -10.88 -8.90
N ILE A 64 2.73 -11.49 -8.69
CA ILE A 64 2.31 -12.05 -7.39
C ILE A 64 3.28 -13.17 -6.96
N LYS A 65 3.65 -14.07 -7.88
CA LYS A 65 4.67 -15.09 -7.61
C LYS A 65 6.02 -14.46 -7.25
N ALA A 66 6.45 -13.42 -7.97
CA ALA A 66 7.71 -12.73 -7.71
C ALA A 66 7.73 -12.07 -6.32
N ILE A 67 6.65 -11.36 -5.95
CA ILE A 67 6.47 -10.76 -4.62
C ILE A 67 6.60 -11.84 -3.53
N SER A 68 5.87 -12.95 -3.69
CA SER A 68 5.88 -14.05 -2.72
C SER A 68 7.23 -14.78 -2.64
N ALA A 69 7.94 -14.95 -3.78
CA ALA A 69 9.24 -15.59 -3.84
C ALA A 69 10.33 -14.77 -3.14
N GLN A 70 10.24 -13.45 -3.19
CA GLN A 70 11.15 -12.54 -2.46
C GLN A 70 10.80 -12.41 -0.97
N GLY A 71 9.83 -13.17 -0.48
CA GLY A 71 9.49 -13.22 0.95
C GLY A 71 8.60 -12.08 1.45
N HIS A 72 8.03 -11.29 0.56
CA HIS A 72 7.03 -10.29 0.92
C HIS A 72 5.67 -10.95 1.22
N GLU A 73 4.81 -10.22 1.91
CA GLU A 73 3.43 -10.65 2.14
C GLU A 73 2.53 -10.21 1.00
N ILE A 74 1.62 -11.10 0.59
CA ILE A 74 0.48 -10.81 -0.26
C ILE A 74 -0.77 -10.66 0.60
N ALA A 75 -1.49 -9.58 0.41
CA ALA A 75 -2.80 -9.32 0.98
C ALA A 75 -3.73 -8.75 -0.10
N PHE A 76 -5.02 -8.65 0.15
CA PHE A 76 -5.96 -8.13 -0.82
C PHE A 76 -6.30 -6.67 -0.59
N TYR A 77 -6.48 -5.94 -1.68
CA TYR A 77 -7.08 -4.61 -1.69
C TYR A 77 -8.48 -4.70 -2.28
N ASN A 78 -9.48 -4.49 -1.43
CA ASN A 78 -10.88 -4.43 -1.87
C ASN A 78 -11.29 -2.98 -2.11
N LYS A 79 -11.57 -2.66 -3.37
CA LYS A 79 -12.13 -1.38 -3.78
C LYS A 79 -13.65 -1.46 -3.92
N ASN A 80 -14.15 -2.45 -4.68
CA ASN A 80 -15.58 -2.55 -5.00
C ASN A 80 -16.09 -4.00 -5.07
N SER A 81 -15.27 -5.02 -4.73
CA SER A 81 -15.66 -6.43 -4.86
C SER A 81 -16.59 -6.86 -3.74
N ASP A 82 -17.56 -7.69 -4.06
CA ASP A 82 -18.42 -8.36 -3.12
C ASP A 82 -17.72 -9.58 -2.46
N LEU A 83 -18.40 -10.21 -1.50
CA LEU A 83 -17.86 -11.36 -0.77
C LEU A 83 -17.57 -12.56 -1.66
N HIS A 84 -18.35 -12.79 -2.70
CA HIS A 84 -18.15 -13.92 -3.62
C HIS A 84 -16.86 -13.73 -4.43
N GLN A 85 -16.66 -12.54 -4.97
CA GLN A 85 -15.44 -12.18 -5.70
C GLN A 85 -14.19 -12.26 -4.81
N VAL A 86 -14.31 -11.84 -3.54
CA VAL A 86 -13.22 -11.95 -2.55
C VAL A 86 -12.88 -13.41 -2.27
N ASP A 87 -13.88 -14.27 -2.09
CA ASP A 87 -13.69 -15.70 -1.82
C ASP A 87 -13.04 -16.42 -3.00
N GLU A 88 -13.53 -16.16 -4.22
CA GLU A 88 -12.97 -16.73 -5.44
C GLU A 88 -11.51 -16.29 -5.66
N ALA A 89 -11.24 -15.00 -5.56
CA ALA A 89 -9.88 -14.47 -5.68
C ALA A 89 -8.94 -15.08 -4.61
N LYS A 90 -9.45 -15.27 -3.38
CA LYS A 90 -8.68 -15.88 -2.30
C LYS A 90 -8.31 -17.33 -2.61
N LYS A 91 -9.29 -18.15 -2.99
CA LYS A 91 -9.06 -19.56 -3.35
C LYS A 91 -8.05 -19.70 -4.50
N ASN A 92 -8.20 -18.90 -5.55
CA ASN A 92 -7.33 -18.93 -6.72
C ASN A 92 -5.90 -18.50 -6.36
N THR A 93 -5.75 -17.44 -5.56
CA THR A 93 -4.42 -16.92 -5.16
C THR A 93 -3.72 -17.86 -4.18
N GLU A 94 -4.44 -18.43 -3.22
CA GLU A 94 -3.89 -19.41 -2.28
C GLU A 94 -3.46 -20.70 -2.98
N TYR A 95 -4.24 -21.15 -3.95
CA TYR A 95 -3.86 -22.27 -4.81
C TYR A 95 -2.59 -21.95 -5.63
N LEU A 96 -2.52 -20.77 -6.23
CA LEU A 96 -1.37 -20.31 -7.02
C LEU A 96 -0.06 -20.24 -6.20
N LEU A 97 -0.15 -19.81 -4.94
CA LEU A 97 1.00 -19.52 -4.08
C LEU A 97 1.32 -20.65 -3.11
N HIS A 98 0.41 -21.60 -2.90
CA HIS A 98 0.44 -22.59 -1.81
C HIS A 98 0.66 -21.95 -0.44
N LYS A 99 0.07 -20.75 -0.23
CA LYS A 99 0.17 -19.96 1.01
C LYS A 99 -1.16 -19.30 1.32
N SER A 100 -1.52 -19.21 2.59
CA SER A 100 -2.74 -18.53 3.02
C SER A 100 -2.62 -17.02 2.91
N ILE A 101 -3.67 -16.38 2.41
CA ILE A 101 -3.84 -14.93 2.41
C ILE A 101 -4.55 -14.50 3.70
N LYS A 102 -3.86 -13.71 4.52
CA LYS A 102 -4.30 -13.38 5.89
C LYS A 102 -4.96 -12.01 6.02
N GLY A 103 -4.62 -11.09 5.13
CA GLY A 103 -5.01 -9.70 5.22
C GLY A 103 -5.86 -9.20 4.07
N ILE A 104 -6.73 -8.25 4.40
CA ILE A 104 -7.49 -7.48 3.41
C ILE A 104 -7.46 -6.00 3.80
N ARG A 105 -7.23 -5.12 2.82
CA ARG A 105 -7.38 -3.68 2.94
C ARG A 105 -8.70 -3.27 2.32
N GLN A 106 -9.44 -2.40 2.99
CA GLN A 106 -10.70 -1.88 2.51
C GLN A 106 -10.63 -0.36 2.43
N LYS A 107 -11.21 0.16 1.35
CA LYS A 107 -11.44 1.57 1.12
C LYS A 107 -12.90 1.69 0.70
N ASP A 108 -13.57 2.79 0.95
CA ASP A 108 -14.93 3.14 0.51
C ASP A 108 -16.03 2.06 0.76
N VAL A 109 -15.78 0.79 0.44
CA VAL A 109 -16.71 -0.33 0.68
C VAL A 109 -16.18 -1.21 1.81
N ARG A 110 -16.99 -1.39 2.85
CA ARG A 110 -16.66 -2.24 3.98
C ARG A 110 -17.50 -3.50 3.97
N LEU A 111 -16.84 -4.64 3.86
CA LEU A 111 -17.47 -5.94 4.01
C LEU A 111 -17.63 -6.27 5.49
N ASN A 112 -18.61 -7.10 5.79
CA ASN A 112 -18.88 -7.54 7.15
C ASN A 112 -17.69 -8.31 7.74
N VAL A 113 -17.24 -7.93 8.94
CA VAL A 113 -16.08 -8.51 9.62
C VAL A 113 -16.25 -10.02 9.86
N ASN A 114 -17.45 -10.45 10.29
CA ASN A 114 -17.72 -11.87 10.51
C ASN A 114 -17.61 -12.68 9.21
N ALA A 115 -18.12 -12.14 8.10
CA ALA A 115 -18.00 -12.79 6.80
C ALA A 115 -16.55 -12.92 6.35
N LEU A 116 -15.73 -11.89 6.54
CA LEU A 116 -14.29 -11.94 6.26
C LEU A 116 -13.57 -12.96 7.14
N LYS A 117 -13.97 -13.08 8.41
CA LYS A 117 -13.45 -14.12 9.29
C LYS A 117 -13.80 -15.53 8.79
N MET A 118 -15.02 -15.74 8.35
CA MET A 118 -15.44 -17.03 7.79
C MET A 118 -14.63 -17.38 6.52
N LEU A 119 -14.20 -16.41 5.75
CA LEU A 119 -13.29 -16.59 4.62
C LEU A 119 -11.82 -16.81 5.06
N GLY A 120 -11.51 -16.75 6.35
CA GLY A 120 -10.19 -17.04 6.90
C GLY A 120 -9.23 -15.85 6.86
N PHE A 121 -9.72 -14.61 6.79
CA PHE A 121 -8.90 -13.43 7.04
C PHE A 121 -8.64 -13.25 8.52
N ASN A 122 -7.44 -12.80 8.86
CA ASN A 122 -7.00 -12.59 10.23
C ASN A 122 -6.89 -11.10 10.58
N TYR A 123 -6.69 -10.23 9.58
CA TYR A 123 -6.66 -8.79 9.80
C TYR A 123 -7.28 -8.00 8.66
N ILE A 124 -7.75 -6.80 9.01
CA ILE A 124 -8.29 -5.79 8.10
C ILE A 124 -7.48 -4.51 8.27
N SER A 125 -6.93 -3.97 7.18
CA SER A 125 -6.31 -2.65 7.14
C SER A 125 -7.32 -1.66 6.56
N ASN A 126 -7.92 -0.84 7.41
CA ASN A 126 -8.81 0.22 6.95
C ASN A 126 -8.00 1.48 6.66
N ILE A 127 -8.02 1.94 5.42
CA ILE A 127 -7.51 3.24 5.03
C ILE A 127 -8.70 4.14 4.74
N ASP A 128 -9.09 4.90 5.76
CA ASP A 128 -10.04 5.98 5.56
C ASP A 128 -9.22 7.14 4.99
N HIS A 129 -9.52 7.58 3.78
CA HIS A 129 -8.92 8.79 3.28
C HIS A 129 -9.24 9.90 4.28
N ALA A 130 -8.24 10.26 5.04
CA ALA A 130 -8.21 11.58 5.61
C ALA A 130 -8.24 12.52 4.40
N GLU A 131 -9.43 12.89 3.94
CA GLU A 131 -9.57 14.05 3.07
C GLU A 131 -8.90 15.18 3.82
N ILE A 132 -7.71 15.56 3.36
CA ILE A 132 -6.97 16.69 3.93
C ILE A 132 -7.77 17.93 3.52
N LEU A 133 -8.86 18.17 4.23
CA LEU A 133 -9.55 19.46 4.23
C LEU A 133 -8.71 20.40 5.09
N PHE A 134 -7.56 20.79 4.51
CA PHE A 134 -6.72 21.83 5.10
C PHE A 134 -7.49 23.15 5.11
N PRO A 135 -7.53 23.91 6.22
CA PRO A 135 -6.86 23.75 7.51
C PRO A 135 -7.78 23.39 8.70
N LEU A 136 -8.99 22.88 8.47
CA LEU A 136 -10.09 23.00 9.44
C LEU A 136 -10.54 21.71 10.14
N LYS A 137 -10.06 20.54 9.75
CA LYS A 137 -10.49 19.29 10.39
C LYS A 137 -9.32 18.59 11.07
N ARG A 138 -9.33 18.56 12.40
CA ARG A 138 -8.46 17.65 13.15
C ARG A 138 -8.88 16.22 12.85
N LEU A 139 -7.96 15.42 12.31
CA LEU A 139 -8.18 13.99 12.12
C LEU A 139 -8.27 13.31 13.49
N LYS A 140 -9.26 12.46 13.67
CA LYS A 140 -9.33 11.62 14.87
C LYS A 140 -8.22 10.58 14.75
N ARG A 141 -7.19 10.71 15.59
CA ARG A 141 -6.08 9.77 15.65
C ARG A 141 -6.54 8.50 16.37
N VAL A 142 -6.47 7.38 15.70
CA VAL A 142 -6.62 6.04 16.28
C VAL A 142 -5.27 5.36 16.13
N CYS A 143 -4.64 4.96 17.24
CA CYS A 143 -3.28 4.42 17.25
C CYS A 143 -3.25 2.93 17.60
N GLU A 144 -4.35 2.41 18.11
CA GLU A 144 -4.41 1.06 18.65
C GLU A 144 -5.06 0.11 17.64
N ILE A 145 -4.50 -1.10 17.55
CA ILE A 145 -5.11 -2.20 16.83
C ILE A 145 -6.25 -2.72 17.69
N VAL A 146 -7.45 -2.77 17.10
CA VAL A 146 -8.64 -3.26 17.78
C VAL A 146 -8.96 -4.67 17.29
N GLU A 147 -9.20 -5.59 18.21
CA GLU A 147 -9.69 -6.91 17.86
C GLU A 147 -11.22 -6.91 17.82
N GLU A 148 -11.78 -7.27 16.68
CA GLU A 148 -13.22 -7.43 16.49
C GLU A 148 -13.52 -8.85 15.98
N ASN A 149 -14.26 -9.62 16.76
CA ASN A 149 -14.64 -11.00 16.43
C ASN A 149 -13.45 -11.92 16.04
N GLY A 150 -12.26 -11.68 16.62
CA GLY A 150 -11.05 -12.44 16.33
C GLY A 150 -10.40 -12.08 15.00
N ILE A 151 -10.62 -10.86 14.52
CA ILE A 151 -9.91 -10.20 13.43
C ILE A 151 -9.27 -8.92 13.98
N SER A 152 -7.99 -8.71 13.66
CA SER A 152 -7.27 -7.48 14.01
C SER A 152 -7.63 -6.37 13.03
N ILE A 153 -8.21 -5.28 13.52
CA ILE A 153 -8.48 -4.07 12.74
C ILE A 153 -7.32 -3.11 12.92
N VAL A 154 -6.55 -2.91 11.85
CA VAL A 154 -5.35 -2.07 11.85
C VAL A 154 -5.71 -0.68 11.30
N PRO A 155 -5.62 0.37 12.12
CA PRO A 155 -5.93 1.72 11.69
C PRO A 155 -4.83 2.32 10.81
N GLU A 156 -5.19 3.37 10.07
CA GLU A 156 -4.24 4.25 9.39
C GLU A 156 -3.40 5.03 10.44
N SER A 157 -2.09 5.10 10.23
CA SER A 157 -1.23 5.90 11.10
C SER A 157 -1.29 7.38 10.74
N ILE A 158 -1.39 8.22 11.77
CA ILE A 158 -1.45 9.68 11.66
C ILE A 158 -0.39 10.27 12.57
N SER A 159 0.40 11.20 12.06
CA SER A 159 1.43 11.89 12.83
C SER A 159 0.84 12.65 14.04
N PRO A 160 1.43 12.52 15.24
CA PRO A 160 0.89 13.15 16.46
C PRO A 160 0.89 14.67 16.42
N TYR A 161 1.85 15.29 15.75
CA TYR A 161 2.01 16.73 15.72
C TYR A 161 1.45 17.39 14.46
N SER A 162 1.87 16.90 13.29
CA SER A 162 1.40 17.45 12.01
C SER A 162 -0.01 17.03 11.64
N GLN A 163 -0.52 15.95 12.27
CA GLN A 163 -1.80 15.30 11.95
C GLN A 163 -1.93 14.89 10.48
N LEU A 164 -0.80 14.64 9.82
CA LEU A 164 -0.76 14.14 8.46
C LEU A 164 -0.76 12.60 8.47
N PRO A 165 -1.50 11.96 7.56
CA PRO A 165 -1.48 10.51 7.39
C PRO A 165 -0.18 10.07 6.71
N TYR A 166 0.22 8.82 6.91
CA TYR A 166 1.37 8.21 6.24
C TYR A 166 0.97 7.55 4.91
N ASN A 167 0.21 8.29 4.10
CA ASN A 167 -0.31 7.84 2.83
C ASN A 167 0.64 8.16 1.65
N ASP A 168 0.27 7.64 0.50
CA ASP A 168 0.91 7.81 -0.78
C ASP A 168 1.19 9.27 -1.14
N PHE A 169 0.20 10.15 -0.95
CA PHE A 169 0.31 11.56 -1.29
C PHE A 169 1.26 12.31 -0.36
N VAL A 170 1.16 12.11 0.95
CA VAL A 170 2.03 12.77 1.93
C VAL A 170 3.48 12.33 1.74
N PHE A 171 3.73 11.04 1.50
CA PHE A 171 5.06 10.55 1.17
C PHE A 171 5.60 11.22 -0.11
N GLN A 172 4.79 11.30 -1.17
CA GLN A 172 5.19 11.91 -2.45
C GLN A 172 5.48 13.41 -2.32
N ALA A 173 4.65 14.16 -1.59
CA ALA A 173 4.65 15.62 -1.57
C ALA A 173 5.69 16.22 -0.62
N LEU A 174 5.89 15.62 0.56
CA LEU A 174 6.74 16.22 1.59
C LEU A 174 8.24 16.08 1.30
N PRO A 175 9.08 17.05 1.71
CA PRO A 175 10.53 16.87 1.74
C PRO A 175 10.92 15.68 2.62
N MET A 176 11.89 14.86 2.20
CA MET A 176 12.24 13.61 2.88
C MET A 176 12.63 13.82 4.34
N LYS A 177 13.47 14.81 4.64
CA LYS A 177 13.85 15.13 6.04
C LYS A 177 12.67 15.42 6.96
N TYR A 178 11.64 16.09 6.43
CA TYR A 178 10.42 16.36 7.20
C TYR A 178 9.64 15.06 7.44
N TYR A 179 9.49 14.22 6.41
CA TYR A 179 8.82 12.94 6.51
C TYR A 179 9.53 11.99 7.49
N GLN A 180 10.86 11.92 7.44
CA GLN A 180 11.69 11.14 8.36
C GLN A 180 11.48 11.57 9.82
N ASN A 181 11.45 12.88 10.08
CA ASN A 181 11.16 13.42 11.41
C ASN A 181 9.75 13.04 11.87
N MET A 182 8.74 13.11 10.98
CA MET A 182 7.38 12.68 11.31
C MET A 182 7.35 11.20 11.74
N VAL A 183 8.01 10.32 10.98
CA VAL A 183 8.09 8.88 11.31
C VAL A 183 8.77 8.68 12.66
N PHE A 184 9.90 9.32 12.88
CA PHE A 184 10.65 9.22 14.13
C PHE A 184 9.84 9.68 15.35
N GLU A 185 9.15 10.82 15.25
CA GLU A 185 8.29 11.33 16.32
C GLU A 185 7.07 10.44 16.57
N THR A 186 6.52 9.83 15.53
CA THR A 186 5.40 8.89 15.70
C THR A 186 5.85 7.61 16.40
N LEU A 187 7.02 7.06 16.05
CA LEU A 187 7.57 5.87 16.71
C LEU A 187 7.95 6.08 18.19
N LYS A 188 8.11 7.33 18.64
CA LYS A 188 8.27 7.64 20.08
C LYS A 188 6.96 7.56 20.85
N ASN A 189 5.83 7.74 20.19
CA ASN A 189 4.51 7.81 20.80
C ASN A 189 3.67 6.57 20.56
N ASP A 190 3.91 5.86 19.43
CA ASP A 190 3.11 4.74 18.97
C ASP A 190 4.00 3.51 18.77
N GLU A 191 3.42 2.33 18.92
CA GLU A 191 4.11 1.06 18.73
C GLU A 191 4.51 0.82 17.27
N PHE A 192 3.74 1.36 16.31
CA PHE A 192 4.00 1.20 14.89
C PHE A 192 3.65 2.45 14.07
N VAL A 193 4.23 2.50 12.87
CA VAL A 193 3.84 3.42 11.80
C VAL A 193 3.47 2.61 10.57
N LEU A 194 2.20 2.67 10.16
CA LEU A 194 1.72 2.07 8.92
C LEU A 194 1.87 3.08 7.79
N ILE A 195 2.77 2.78 6.84
CA ILE A 195 3.01 3.58 5.64
C ILE A 195 2.42 2.84 4.46
N TYR A 196 1.63 3.51 3.63
CA TYR A 196 1.14 2.92 2.39
C TYR A 196 1.40 3.80 1.17
N LEU A 197 1.95 3.17 0.13
CA LEU A 197 2.29 3.78 -1.14
C LEU A 197 1.52 3.08 -2.27
N ASP A 198 1.17 3.83 -3.29
CA ASP A 198 0.52 3.28 -4.47
C ASP A 198 1.55 2.99 -5.58
N ALA A 199 1.54 1.80 -6.13
CA ALA A 199 2.52 1.40 -7.16
C ALA A 199 2.46 2.29 -8.42
N TRP A 200 1.31 2.90 -8.73
CA TRP A 200 1.18 3.79 -9.88
C TRP A 200 2.06 5.05 -9.77
N GLN A 201 2.45 5.48 -8.55
CA GLN A 201 3.34 6.64 -8.34
C GLN A 201 4.74 6.43 -8.91
N PHE A 202 5.15 5.19 -9.11
CA PHE A 202 6.40 4.80 -9.75
C PHE A 202 6.35 4.86 -11.29
N THR A 203 5.19 5.26 -11.84
CA THR A 203 5.02 5.42 -13.30
C THR A 203 5.70 6.70 -13.79
N ASP A 204 6.41 6.60 -14.90
CA ASP A 204 6.85 7.77 -15.66
C ASP A 204 5.63 8.40 -16.38
N ILE A 205 4.99 9.33 -15.67
CA ILE A 205 3.78 10.03 -16.13
C ILE A 205 4.01 10.78 -17.44
N LYS A 206 5.24 11.30 -17.66
CA LYS A 206 5.58 12.04 -18.88
C LYS A 206 5.69 11.12 -20.08
N LYS A 207 6.39 9.99 -19.91
CA LYS A 207 6.57 8.98 -20.97
C LYS A 207 5.22 8.45 -21.48
N HIS A 208 4.30 8.16 -20.57
CA HIS A 208 2.99 7.62 -20.90
C HIS A 208 1.94 8.71 -21.16
N GLN A 209 2.31 9.98 -21.03
CA GLN A 209 1.42 11.14 -21.25
C GLN A 209 0.10 11.07 -20.47
N PHE A 210 0.13 10.54 -19.25
CA PHE A 210 -1.07 10.44 -18.42
C PHE A 210 -1.60 11.80 -18.00
N LYS A 211 -2.92 11.96 -18.09
CA LYS A 211 -3.64 13.13 -17.62
C LYS A 211 -3.94 13.00 -16.12
N VAL A 212 -2.96 13.33 -15.29
CA VAL A 212 -3.12 13.41 -13.84
C VAL A 212 -2.94 14.84 -13.34
N PRO A 213 -3.55 15.23 -12.22
CA PRO A 213 -3.38 16.56 -11.64
C PRO A 213 -1.91 16.92 -11.42
N LEU A 214 -1.54 18.20 -11.54
CA LEU A 214 -0.15 18.65 -11.45
C LEU A 214 0.52 18.23 -10.13
N TYR A 215 -0.20 18.30 -9.02
CA TYR A 215 0.31 17.90 -7.70
C TYR A 215 0.61 16.40 -7.59
N ARG A 216 -0.04 15.56 -8.39
CA ARG A 216 0.22 14.11 -8.48
C ARG A 216 1.35 13.76 -9.46
N ARG A 217 1.77 14.69 -10.34
CA ARG A 217 2.91 14.49 -11.25
C ARG A 217 4.25 14.77 -10.56
N TYR A 218 4.22 15.60 -9.52
CA TYR A 218 5.43 15.95 -8.78
C TYR A 218 5.96 14.72 -8.04
N ASN A 219 7.28 14.46 -8.17
CA ASN A 219 7.95 13.31 -7.57
C ASN A 219 7.38 11.93 -7.97
N SER A 220 6.78 11.77 -9.16
CA SER A 220 6.40 10.46 -9.72
C SER A 220 7.54 9.83 -10.55
N GLY A 221 7.40 8.54 -10.85
CA GLY A 221 8.37 7.78 -11.63
C GLY A 221 9.71 7.65 -10.93
N LYS A 222 10.82 7.93 -11.64
CA LYS A 222 12.17 7.80 -11.10
C LYS A 222 12.38 8.59 -9.80
N LYS A 223 11.79 9.78 -9.68
CA LYS A 223 11.89 10.56 -8.44
C LYS A 223 11.21 9.87 -7.24
N MET A 224 10.17 9.09 -7.48
CA MET A 224 9.52 8.29 -6.44
C MET A 224 10.40 7.10 -6.04
N GLU A 225 11.10 6.46 -7.01
CA GLU A 225 12.10 5.44 -6.74
C GLU A 225 13.22 6.00 -5.87
N ASP A 226 13.84 7.12 -6.28
CA ASP A 226 14.93 7.77 -5.55
C ASP A 226 14.52 8.13 -4.12
N LYS A 227 13.28 8.59 -3.95
CA LYS A 227 12.71 8.94 -2.66
C LYS A 227 12.48 7.73 -1.76
N LEU A 228 12.04 6.61 -2.32
CA LEU A 228 11.93 5.35 -1.59
C LEU A 228 13.31 4.83 -1.20
N GLU A 229 14.30 4.87 -2.10
CA GLU A 229 15.68 4.50 -1.80
C GLU A 229 16.27 5.36 -0.67
N GLU A 230 16.08 6.69 -0.70
CA GLU A 230 16.52 7.61 0.37
C GLU A 230 15.86 7.27 1.72
N PHE A 231 14.57 6.95 1.71
CA PHE A 231 13.85 6.59 2.92
C PHE A 231 14.34 5.27 3.52
N LEU A 232 14.53 4.24 2.69
CA LEU A 232 15.01 2.94 3.14
C LEU A 232 16.47 3.00 3.63
N SER A 233 17.33 3.76 2.93
CA SER A 233 18.72 4.02 3.39
C SER A 233 18.72 4.64 4.77
N TRP A 234 17.89 5.67 5.00
CA TRP A 234 17.75 6.30 6.31
C TRP A 234 17.24 5.35 7.39
N MET A 235 16.27 4.49 7.05
CA MET A 235 15.78 3.47 7.99
C MET A 235 16.89 2.50 8.39
N ASN A 236 17.70 2.04 7.44
CA ASN A 236 18.82 1.15 7.70
C ASN A 236 19.91 1.84 8.54
N GLU A 237 20.27 3.10 8.22
CA GLU A 237 21.22 3.89 9.02
C GLU A 237 20.78 4.11 10.47
N LYS A 238 19.46 4.14 10.71
CA LYS A 238 18.87 4.29 12.05
C LYS A 238 18.50 2.97 12.70
N GLU A 239 18.84 1.85 12.07
CA GLU A 239 18.52 0.49 12.56
C GLU A 239 17.03 0.34 12.91
N MET A 240 16.15 0.96 12.11
CA MET A 240 14.71 0.93 12.36
C MET A 240 14.13 -0.43 12.00
N ALA A 241 13.44 -1.04 12.94
CA ALA A 241 12.79 -2.33 12.71
C ALA A 241 11.60 -2.21 11.76
N THR A 242 11.58 -3.09 10.75
CA THR A 242 10.48 -3.24 9.79
C THR A 242 9.84 -4.61 9.90
N SER A 243 8.56 -4.73 9.55
CA SER A 243 7.87 -6.01 9.52
C SER A 243 6.81 -6.04 8.42
N ARG A 244 6.48 -7.24 7.95
CA ARG A 244 5.23 -7.47 7.22
C ARG A 244 4.08 -7.41 8.22
N MET A 245 2.89 -7.02 7.76
CA MET A 245 1.74 -6.89 8.66
C MET A 245 1.41 -8.19 9.38
N LYS A 246 1.40 -9.33 8.68
CA LYS A 246 1.11 -10.63 9.30
C LYS A 246 2.11 -11.02 10.40
N ASP A 247 3.40 -10.68 10.24
CA ASP A 247 4.43 -11.07 11.23
C ASP A 247 4.45 -10.11 12.43
N TYR A 248 3.91 -8.91 12.26
CA TYR A 248 3.73 -7.96 13.35
C TYR A 248 2.49 -8.30 14.19
N LEU A 249 1.46 -8.84 13.56
CA LEU A 249 0.16 -9.10 14.20
C LEU A 249 0.08 -10.48 14.85
N PHE A 250 0.89 -11.46 14.37
CA PHE A 250 0.83 -12.87 14.75
C PHE A 250 2.23 -13.46 14.85
#